data_29444c3e7118a06c17ecbe0473565838
#
_entry.id   29444c3e7118a06c17ecbe0473565838
#
_cell.length_a   1.000
_cell.length_b   1.000
_cell.length_c   1.000
_cell.angle_alpha   90.00
_cell.angle_beta   90.00
_cell.angle_gamma   90.00
#
_symmetry.space_group_name_H-M   'P 1'
#
loop_
_entity.id
_entity.type
_entity.pdbx_description
1 polymer ?
#
loop_
_entity_poly.entity_id
_entity_poly.type
_entity_poly.pdbx_seq_one_letter_code
_entity_poly.pdbx_strand_id
1 'polypeptide(L)'
;MPPMPFYRRPDRRLRPLTPRSPAPAAPPSAAGPADPGDVGYAVVDLETTGLSPATDSIIEIGLVLLDPDGSTQRSWTTLVNPGADVDAGPTSIHGLVGEDLADAPTLGRVADLLVRDLAGRAVVAHNARFDVGFLTQALGGLGRLGRGARIPRVCTMELARSYMTTPSRRLVACCEAAGVRIGSHHCALDDANASAGLLRHYMSVGRERGDESVAWSRSLEAAAAFSAWSWDGAAARTQESGLVPRDGAGVPRAPREPRMRAS
;
A
#
# COMPACT_ATOMS: atom_id res chain seq x y z
N MET A 1 -69.39 -33.90 14.79
CA MET A 1 -68.21 -33.42 14.02
C MET A 1 -67.24 -32.82 14.98
N PRO A 2 -66.03 -33.40 15.23
CA PRO A 2 -65.01 -32.80 16.06
C PRO A 2 -64.19 -31.80 15.20
N PRO A 3 -63.61 -30.72 15.81
CA PRO A 3 -62.85 -29.71 15.08
C PRO A 3 -61.42 -30.21 14.75
N MET A 4 -60.93 -29.87 13.55
CA MET A 4 -59.62 -30.20 13.05
C MET A 4 -58.52 -29.43 13.77
N PRO A 5 -57.30 -30.00 13.97
CA PRO A 5 -56.21 -29.33 14.65
C PRO A 5 -55.46 -28.35 13.71
N PHE A 6 -55.19 -27.14 14.23
CA PHE A 6 -54.38 -26.12 13.56
C PHE A 6 -52.93 -26.58 13.45
N TYR A 7 -52.45 -26.74 12.21
CA TYR A 7 -51.06 -27.00 11.89
C TYR A 7 -50.26 -25.69 12.03
N ARG A 8 -49.44 -25.55 13.10
CA ARG A 8 -48.44 -24.50 13.23
C ARG A 8 -47.30 -24.75 12.24
N ARG A 9 -47.05 -23.84 11.31
CA ARG A 9 -45.84 -23.82 10.49
C ARG A 9 -44.62 -23.49 11.35
N PRO A 10 -43.46 -24.19 11.18
CA PRO A 10 -42.25 -23.86 11.87
C PRO A 10 -41.68 -22.51 11.37
N ASP A 11 -41.34 -21.69 12.35
CA ASP A 11 -40.74 -20.37 12.20
C ASP A 11 -39.36 -20.51 11.50
N ARG A 12 -39.28 -20.11 10.24
CA ARG A 12 -38.01 -20.00 9.50
C ARG A 12 -37.26 -18.76 10.01
N ARG A 13 -36.48 -18.93 11.07
CA ARG A 13 -35.50 -17.95 11.47
C ARG A 13 -34.50 -17.77 10.31
N LEU A 14 -34.52 -16.60 9.68
CA LEU A 14 -33.53 -16.17 8.70
C LEU A 14 -32.16 -16.14 9.41
N ARG A 15 -31.25 -16.98 8.99
CA ARG A 15 -29.84 -16.89 9.39
C ARG A 15 -29.27 -15.58 8.88
N PRO A 16 -28.53 -14.82 9.69
CA PRO A 16 -27.82 -13.63 9.21
C PRO A 16 -26.83 -14.07 8.12
N LEU A 17 -26.89 -13.40 6.97
CA LEU A 17 -25.88 -13.51 5.93
C LEU A 17 -24.59 -12.86 6.48
N THR A 18 -23.64 -13.65 6.87
CA THR A 18 -22.27 -13.17 7.09
C THR A 18 -21.73 -12.69 5.76
N PRO A 19 -21.16 -11.47 5.67
CA PRO A 19 -20.51 -11.03 4.44
C PRO A 19 -19.36 -12.01 4.14
N ARG A 20 -19.41 -12.64 2.98
CA ARG A 20 -18.30 -13.43 2.46
C ARG A 20 -17.13 -12.47 2.22
N SER A 21 -16.06 -12.67 2.96
CA SER A 21 -14.76 -12.07 2.58
C SER A 21 -14.46 -12.46 1.14
N PRO A 22 -14.02 -11.52 0.28
CA PRO A 22 -13.60 -11.86 -1.07
C PRO A 22 -12.50 -12.93 -0.99
N ALA A 23 -12.60 -13.93 -1.83
CA ALA A 23 -11.59 -14.98 -1.93
C ALA A 23 -10.24 -14.33 -2.26
N PRO A 24 -9.11 -14.80 -1.66
CA PRO A 24 -7.80 -14.29 -2.00
C PRO A 24 -7.56 -14.47 -3.50
N ALA A 25 -7.15 -13.38 -4.17
CA ALA A 25 -6.77 -13.42 -5.56
C ALA A 25 -5.70 -14.52 -5.76
N ALA A 26 -5.89 -15.36 -6.76
CA ALA A 26 -4.90 -16.37 -7.13
C ALA A 26 -3.57 -15.66 -7.43
N PRO A 27 -2.41 -16.25 -7.08
CA PRO A 27 -1.12 -15.70 -7.46
C PRO A 27 -1.08 -15.52 -8.97
N PRO A 28 -0.48 -14.43 -9.49
CA PRO A 28 -0.31 -14.29 -10.92
C PRO A 28 0.46 -15.52 -11.41
N SER A 29 -0.20 -16.29 -12.26
CA SER A 29 0.39 -17.42 -12.97
C SER A 29 1.63 -16.89 -13.70
N ALA A 30 2.63 -17.76 -13.93
CA ALA A 30 3.74 -17.52 -14.86
C ALA A 30 3.25 -17.47 -16.34
N ALA A 31 2.16 -16.76 -16.59
CA ALA A 31 1.65 -16.42 -17.90
C ALA A 31 2.57 -15.35 -18.50
N GLY A 32 2.77 -15.38 -19.81
CA GLY A 32 3.57 -14.40 -20.55
C GLY A 32 3.20 -12.94 -20.24
N PRO A 33 3.86 -11.96 -20.86
CA PRO A 33 3.66 -10.56 -20.55
C PRO A 33 2.17 -10.23 -20.60
N ALA A 34 1.64 -9.67 -19.48
CA ALA A 34 0.27 -9.23 -19.39
C ALA A 34 0.03 -8.09 -20.39
N ASP A 35 -1.19 -7.93 -20.88
CA ASP A 35 -1.56 -6.72 -21.64
C ASP A 35 -1.34 -5.52 -20.71
N PRO A 36 -0.67 -4.45 -21.16
CA PRO A 36 -0.53 -3.22 -20.35
C PRO A 36 -1.85 -2.67 -19.83
N GLY A 37 -2.96 -2.91 -20.53
CA GLY A 37 -4.31 -2.54 -20.09
C GLY A 37 -4.83 -3.34 -18.89
N ASP A 38 -4.25 -4.52 -18.62
CA ASP A 38 -4.63 -5.38 -17.49
C ASP A 38 -3.74 -5.16 -16.26
N VAL A 39 -2.74 -4.26 -16.36
CA VAL A 39 -1.82 -3.96 -15.26
C VAL A 39 -2.52 -3.11 -14.19
N GLY A 40 -2.68 -3.67 -13.00
CA GLY A 40 -3.11 -2.93 -11.82
C GLY A 40 -1.99 -2.10 -11.20
N TYR A 41 -2.29 -1.49 -10.06
CA TYR A 41 -1.35 -0.63 -9.34
C TYR A 41 -1.12 -1.13 -7.92
N ALA A 42 0.11 -1.00 -7.45
CA ALA A 42 0.49 -1.17 -6.05
C ALA A 42 0.91 0.19 -5.51
N VAL A 43 0.00 0.87 -4.82
CA VAL A 43 0.26 2.18 -4.22
C VAL A 43 0.92 1.96 -2.88
N VAL A 44 2.16 2.42 -2.74
CA VAL A 44 2.97 2.24 -1.55
C VAL A 44 3.34 3.59 -0.94
N ASP A 45 3.43 3.61 0.37
CA ASP A 45 4.07 4.65 1.14
C ASP A 45 4.88 4.01 2.25
N LEU A 46 6.06 4.55 2.55
CA LEU A 46 7.00 3.99 3.51
C LEU A 46 7.39 5.04 4.56
N GLU A 47 7.36 4.65 5.83
CA GLU A 47 8.12 5.36 6.85
C GLU A 47 9.49 4.71 7.04
N THR A 48 10.50 5.52 7.30
CA THR A 48 11.89 5.08 7.32
C THR A 48 12.67 5.74 8.43
N THR A 49 13.79 5.13 8.85
CA THR A 49 14.67 5.70 9.87
C THR A 49 15.44 6.93 9.41
N GLY A 50 15.44 7.23 8.09
CA GLY A 50 16.11 8.37 7.50
C GLY A 50 15.86 8.47 6.00
N LEU A 51 16.70 9.21 5.27
CA LEU A 51 16.46 9.57 3.87
C LEU A 51 17.28 8.77 2.86
N SER A 52 18.24 7.95 3.33
CA SER A 52 19.20 7.25 2.46
C SER A 52 18.88 5.76 2.39
N PRO A 53 18.41 5.22 1.26
CA PRO A 53 18.18 3.78 1.11
C PRO A 53 19.40 2.90 1.36
N ALA A 54 20.61 3.47 1.29
CA ALA A 54 21.86 2.75 1.50
C ALA A 54 22.19 2.51 2.99
N THR A 55 21.70 3.34 3.89
CA THR A 55 22.03 3.33 5.32
C THR A 55 20.82 3.21 6.22
N ASP A 56 19.66 3.61 5.74
CA ASP A 56 18.44 3.68 6.54
C ASP A 56 17.50 2.53 6.25
N SER A 57 16.60 2.27 7.17
CA SER A 57 15.71 1.11 7.17
C SER A 57 14.25 1.51 7.02
N ILE A 58 13.44 0.64 6.41
CA ILE A 58 11.98 0.74 6.39
C ILE A 58 11.46 0.35 7.78
N ILE A 59 10.57 1.17 8.35
CA ILE A 59 9.94 0.94 9.67
C ILE A 59 8.41 0.87 9.62
N GLU A 60 7.77 1.32 8.55
CA GLU A 60 6.35 1.08 8.29
C GLU A 60 6.12 0.94 6.79
N ILE A 61 5.20 0.07 6.40
CA ILE A 61 4.76 -0.13 5.03
C ILE A 61 3.25 0.05 4.98
N GLY A 62 2.77 0.97 4.15
CA GLY A 62 1.38 1.08 3.75
C GLY A 62 1.24 0.67 2.29
N LEU A 63 0.30 -0.24 1.99
CA LEU A 63 0.08 -0.72 0.63
C LEU A 63 -1.42 -0.74 0.29
N VAL A 64 -1.76 -0.18 -0.87
CA VAL A 64 -3.10 -0.21 -1.45
C VAL A 64 -3.00 -0.81 -2.84
N LEU A 65 -3.68 -1.93 -3.07
CA LEU A 65 -3.73 -2.58 -4.37
C LEU A 65 -4.96 -2.10 -5.14
N LEU A 66 -4.73 -1.67 -6.37
CA LEU A 66 -5.80 -1.22 -7.26
C LEU A 66 -5.85 -2.08 -8.53
N ASP A 67 -7.05 -2.27 -9.02
CA ASP A 67 -7.31 -2.78 -10.36
C ASP A 67 -6.91 -1.75 -11.44
N PRO A 68 -6.84 -2.14 -12.73
CA PRO A 68 -6.50 -1.22 -13.83
C PRO A 68 -7.44 0.00 -13.92
N ASP A 69 -8.70 -0.12 -13.51
CA ASP A 69 -9.68 0.96 -13.49
C ASP A 69 -9.54 1.90 -12.28
N GLY A 70 -8.63 1.59 -11.35
CA GLY A 70 -8.39 2.33 -10.12
C GLY A 70 -9.26 1.89 -8.94
N SER A 71 -10.14 0.88 -9.08
CA SER A 71 -10.91 0.34 -7.95
C SER A 71 -9.97 -0.37 -6.96
N THR A 72 -10.31 -0.29 -5.66
CA THR A 72 -9.48 -0.91 -4.62
C THR A 72 -9.76 -2.40 -4.50
N GLN A 73 -8.74 -3.25 -4.70
CA GLN A 73 -8.80 -4.68 -4.42
C GLN A 73 -8.67 -4.97 -2.93
N ARG A 74 -7.61 -4.44 -2.32
CA ARG A 74 -7.29 -4.60 -0.90
C ARG A 74 -6.25 -3.58 -0.45
N SER A 75 -6.11 -3.44 0.86
CA SER A 75 -5.03 -2.69 1.47
C SER A 75 -4.54 -3.37 2.74
N TRP A 76 -3.31 -3.09 3.12
CA TRP A 76 -2.74 -3.51 4.40
C TRP A 76 -1.62 -2.57 4.82
N THR A 77 -1.31 -2.61 6.11
CA THR A 77 -0.15 -1.93 6.68
C THR A 77 0.55 -2.82 7.68
N THR A 78 1.83 -2.59 7.89
CA THR A 78 2.59 -3.21 8.97
C THR A 78 3.73 -2.31 9.41
N LEU A 79 3.97 -2.28 10.71
CA LEU A 79 5.24 -1.86 11.27
C LEU A 79 6.31 -2.88 10.88
N VAL A 80 7.56 -2.42 10.81
CA VAL A 80 8.73 -3.24 10.50
C VAL A 80 9.81 -2.98 11.53
N ASN A 81 10.29 -4.05 12.17
CA ASN A 81 11.41 -3.97 13.08
C ASN A 81 12.73 -3.84 12.30
N PRO A 82 13.46 -2.72 12.40
CA PRO A 82 14.71 -2.52 11.68
C PRO A 82 15.90 -3.23 12.32
N GLY A 83 15.74 -3.75 13.54
CA GLY A 83 16.77 -4.35 14.40
C GLY A 83 16.90 -3.60 15.72
N ALA A 84 17.38 -4.30 16.77
CA ALA A 84 17.40 -3.79 18.14
C ALA A 84 18.31 -2.57 18.34
N ASP A 85 19.38 -2.46 17.54
CA ASP A 85 20.37 -1.39 17.65
C ASP A 85 20.12 -0.21 16.69
N VAL A 86 18.96 -0.22 15.97
CA VAL A 86 18.63 0.81 14.98
C VAL A 86 17.69 1.82 15.62
N ASP A 87 18.07 3.10 15.58
CA ASP A 87 17.22 4.21 16.00
C ASP A 87 16.02 4.33 15.04
N ALA A 88 14.83 4.59 15.58
CA ALA A 88 13.61 4.76 14.78
C ALA A 88 13.68 5.98 13.83
N GLY A 89 14.64 6.88 14.03
CA GLY A 89 14.85 8.07 13.21
C GLY A 89 13.97 9.26 13.60
N PRO A 90 13.48 10.04 12.63
CA PRO A 90 12.82 11.32 12.90
C PRO A 90 11.40 11.16 13.45
N THR A 91 11.29 10.75 14.71
CA THR A 91 10.02 10.56 15.44
C THR A 91 9.10 11.77 15.37
N SER A 92 9.64 12.98 15.23
CA SER A 92 8.85 14.20 15.03
C SER A 92 8.07 14.21 13.70
N ILE A 93 8.46 13.39 12.73
CA ILE A 93 7.79 13.25 11.44
C ILE A 93 6.77 12.12 11.51
N HIS A 94 7.20 10.86 11.65
CA HIS A 94 6.33 9.69 11.59
C HIS A 94 5.73 9.27 12.95
N GLY A 95 6.20 9.84 14.07
CA GLY A 95 5.66 9.59 15.42
C GLY A 95 5.95 8.21 16.01
N LEU A 96 6.75 7.35 15.33
CA LEU A 96 7.14 6.03 15.82
C LEU A 96 8.36 6.12 16.70
N VAL A 97 8.42 5.30 17.75
CA VAL A 97 9.58 5.13 18.64
C VAL A 97 10.02 3.66 18.62
N GLY A 98 11.22 3.37 19.15
CA GLY A 98 11.76 2.01 19.15
C GLY A 98 10.84 0.97 19.79
N GLU A 99 10.12 1.36 20.85
CA GLU A 99 9.18 0.49 21.54
C GLU A 99 7.97 0.09 20.65
N ASP A 100 7.55 0.94 19.73
CA ASP A 100 6.45 0.61 18.78
C ASP A 100 6.92 -0.46 17.78
N LEU A 101 8.22 -0.56 17.52
CA LEU A 101 8.83 -1.43 16.52
C LEU A 101 9.34 -2.76 17.08
N ALA A 102 9.48 -2.87 18.41
CA ALA A 102 10.15 -3.99 19.05
C ALA A 102 9.52 -5.35 18.72
N ASP A 103 8.20 -5.42 18.72
CA ASP A 103 7.44 -6.65 18.46
C ASP A 103 7.00 -6.79 16.99
N ALA A 104 7.36 -5.82 16.13
CA ALA A 104 7.03 -5.87 14.72
C ALA A 104 7.86 -6.93 13.97
N PRO A 105 7.35 -7.51 12.88
CA PRO A 105 8.12 -8.41 12.05
C PRO A 105 9.31 -7.69 11.41
N THR A 106 10.43 -8.38 11.21
CA THR A 106 11.50 -7.86 10.35
C THR A 106 11.03 -7.81 8.89
N LEU A 107 11.68 -6.99 8.06
CA LEU A 107 11.34 -6.90 6.64
C LEU A 107 11.41 -8.29 5.95
N GLY A 108 12.37 -9.14 6.29
CA GLY A 108 12.47 -10.49 5.75
C GLY A 108 11.24 -11.36 6.02
N ARG A 109 10.53 -11.10 7.11
CA ARG A 109 9.30 -11.83 7.48
C ARG A 109 8.03 -11.34 6.78
N VAL A 110 8.10 -10.27 6.01
CA VAL A 110 6.98 -9.73 5.21
C VAL A 110 7.34 -9.59 3.73
N ALA A 111 8.59 -9.87 3.37
CA ALA A 111 9.11 -9.61 2.03
C ALA A 111 8.41 -10.43 0.94
N ASP A 112 8.08 -11.70 1.17
CA ASP A 112 7.41 -12.52 0.17
C ASP A 112 5.97 -12.06 -0.05
N LEU A 113 5.27 -11.64 0.99
CA LEU A 113 3.95 -11.02 0.91
C LEU A 113 4.02 -9.71 0.12
N LEU A 114 4.96 -8.84 0.48
CA LEU A 114 5.14 -7.56 -0.19
C LEU A 114 5.42 -7.75 -1.68
N VAL A 115 6.37 -8.62 -2.04
CA VAL A 115 6.73 -8.88 -3.43
C VAL A 115 5.58 -9.53 -4.20
N ARG A 116 4.85 -10.48 -3.61
CA ARG A 116 3.63 -11.04 -4.21
C ARG A 116 2.66 -9.96 -4.64
N ASP A 117 2.48 -8.96 -3.79
CA ASP A 117 1.51 -7.89 -4.01
C ASP A 117 2.03 -6.80 -4.96
N LEU A 118 3.35 -6.62 -5.08
CA LEU A 118 3.98 -5.74 -6.07
C LEU A 118 4.05 -6.38 -7.46
N ALA A 119 4.13 -7.71 -7.55
CA ALA A 119 4.34 -8.43 -8.80
C ALA A 119 3.16 -8.24 -9.77
N GLY A 120 3.48 -7.96 -11.04
CA GLY A 120 2.49 -7.72 -12.09
C GLY A 120 1.76 -6.37 -11.98
N ARG A 121 2.23 -5.45 -11.14
CA ARG A 121 1.65 -4.12 -10.94
C ARG A 121 2.68 -3.02 -11.17
N ALA A 122 2.20 -1.85 -11.59
CA ALA A 122 2.99 -0.63 -11.54
C ALA A 122 3.04 -0.12 -10.09
N VAL A 123 4.23 0.11 -9.57
CA VAL A 123 4.41 0.67 -8.22
C VAL A 123 4.11 2.16 -8.26
N VAL A 124 3.19 2.62 -7.42
CA VAL A 124 2.77 4.02 -7.34
C VAL A 124 3.15 4.58 -5.97
N ALA A 125 3.71 5.80 -5.93
CA ALA A 125 3.93 6.53 -4.69
C ALA A 125 3.92 8.04 -4.92
N HIS A 126 3.82 8.82 -3.84
CA HIS A 126 3.99 10.26 -3.89
C HIS A 126 5.44 10.60 -3.59
N ASN A 127 6.22 11.05 -4.58
CA ASN A 127 7.70 11.07 -4.62
C ASN A 127 8.32 9.66 -4.78
N ALA A 128 7.82 8.91 -5.74
CA ALA A 128 8.13 7.49 -5.96
C ALA A 128 9.64 7.15 -6.09
N ARG A 129 10.53 8.13 -6.28
CA ARG A 129 11.99 7.90 -6.21
C ARG A 129 12.42 7.46 -4.82
N PHE A 130 11.79 8.02 -3.79
CA PHE A 130 12.10 7.70 -2.40
C PHE A 130 11.69 6.27 -2.10
N ASP A 131 10.43 5.95 -2.18
CA ASP A 131 9.89 4.61 -1.83
C ASP A 131 10.49 3.50 -2.67
N VAL A 132 10.57 3.69 -3.99
CA VAL A 132 11.17 2.72 -4.90
C VAL A 132 12.67 2.57 -4.64
N GLY A 133 13.36 3.62 -4.19
CA GLY A 133 14.75 3.55 -3.76
C GLY A 133 14.93 2.60 -2.58
N PHE A 134 14.12 2.75 -1.54
CA PHE A 134 14.12 1.86 -0.37
C PHE A 134 13.72 0.42 -0.73
N LEU A 135 12.64 0.24 -1.51
CA LEU A 135 12.22 -1.09 -1.98
C LEU A 135 13.33 -1.78 -2.77
N THR A 136 14.00 -1.05 -3.69
CA THR A 136 15.08 -1.60 -4.51
C THR A 136 16.24 -2.09 -3.65
N GLN A 137 16.69 -1.27 -2.71
CA GLN A 137 17.81 -1.62 -1.84
C GLN A 137 17.46 -2.76 -0.90
N ALA A 138 16.33 -2.67 -0.21
CA ALA A 138 15.92 -3.62 0.81
C ALA A 138 15.55 -4.99 0.23
N LEU A 139 14.72 -5.02 -0.83
CA LEU A 139 14.32 -6.29 -1.48
C LEU A 139 15.47 -6.89 -2.30
N GLY A 140 16.34 -6.06 -2.86
CA GLY A 140 17.58 -6.51 -3.50
C GLY A 140 18.51 -7.21 -2.52
N GLY A 141 18.70 -6.63 -1.32
CA GLY A 141 19.49 -7.22 -0.24
C GLY A 141 18.93 -8.56 0.26
N LEU A 142 17.62 -8.74 0.23
CA LEU A 142 16.93 -9.99 0.58
C LEU A 142 16.87 -11.00 -0.56
N GLY A 143 17.42 -10.71 -1.75
CA GLY A 143 17.34 -11.57 -2.93
C GLY A 143 15.91 -11.69 -3.51
N ARG A 144 15.03 -10.76 -3.19
CA ARG A 144 13.65 -10.71 -3.68
C ARG A 144 13.49 -9.88 -4.97
N LEU A 145 14.53 -9.16 -5.34
CA LEU A 145 14.63 -8.37 -6.56
C LEU A 145 15.93 -8.70 -7.31
N GLY A 146 15.84 -8.97 -8.59
CA GLY A 146 16.99 -9.26 -9.45
C GLY A 146 17.99 -8.08 -9.48
N ARG A 147 19.28 -8.40 -9.52
CA ARG A 147 20.36 -7.40 -9.51
C ARG A 147 20.23 -6.43 -10.68
N GLY A 148 20.27 -5.15 -10.40
CA GLY A 148 20.17 -4.07 -11.39
C GLY A 148 18.78 -3.86 -11.99
N ALA A 149 17.77 -4.59 -11.51
CA ALA A 149 16.39 -4.39 -11.93
C ALA A 149 15.90 -3.00 -11.54
N ARG A 150 15.07 -2.42 -12.41
CA ARG A 150 14.44 -1.12 -12.17
C ARG A 150 12.94 -1.31 -12.02
N ILE A 151 12.43 -1.16 -10.82
CA ILE A 151 11.01 -1.28 -10.51
C ILE A 151 10.21 -0.27 -11.34
N PRO A 152 9.24 -0.72 -12.16
CA PRO A 152 8.35 0.17 -12.92
C PRO A 152 7.51 1.00 -11.95
N ARG A 153 7.52 2.32 -12.13
CA ARG A 153 6.89 3.22 -11.17
C ARG A 153 6.06 4.32 -11.82
N VAL A 154 5.05 4.76 -11.11
CA VAL A 154 4.24 5.95 -11.36
C VAL A 154 4.39 6.90 -10.18
N CYS A 155 4.70 8.17 -10.43
CA CYS A 155 4.90 9.16 -9.38
C CYS A 155 3.77 10.18 -9.40
N THR A 156 2.88 10.15 -8.40
CA THR A 156 1.74 11.08 -8.32
C THR A 156 2.21 12.54 -8.16
N MET A 157 3.36 12.77 -7.51
CA MET A 157 3.96 14.09 -7.41
C MET A 157 4.46 14.65 -8.78
N GLU A 158 5.01 13.77 -9.63
CA GLU A 158 5.44 14.16 -10.99
C GLU A 158 4.23 14.42 -11.87
N LEU A 159 3.19 13.59 -11.81
CA LEU A 159 1.96 13.70 -12.56
C LEU A 159 1.15 14.96 -12.22
N ALA A 160 1.25 15.49 -11.00
CA ALA A 160 0.56 16.70 -10.59
C ALA A 160 0.81 17.89 -11.57
N ARG A 161 2.00 17.94 -12.20
CA ARG A 161 2.33 18.99 -13.19
C ARG A 161 1.39 19.00 -14.40
N SER A 162 0.90 17.83 -14.81
CA SER A 162 0.10 17.67 -16.02
C SER A 162 -1.39 17.60 -15.74
N TYR A 163 -1.78 17.21 -14.52
CA TYR A 163 -3.17 16.89 -14.20
C TYR A 163 -3.87 17.87 -13.27
N MET A 164 -3.13 18.79 -12.62
CA MET A 164 -3.74 19.75 -11.69
C MET A 164 -2.98 21.08 -11.62
N THR A 165 -3.68 22.10 -11.09
CA THR A 165 -3.06 23.34 -10.63
C THR A 165 -3.01 23.31 -9.11
N THR A 166 -1.81 23.41 -8.52
CA THR A 166 -1.58 23.38 -7.08
C THR A 166 -0.43 24.32 -6.70
N PRO A 167 -0.48 24.98 -5.53
CA PRO A 167 0.58 25.88 -5.07
C PRO A 167 1.89 25.15 -4.76
N SER A 168 1.80 23.86 -4.43
CA SER A 168 2.95 23.01 -4.18
C SER A 168 2.61 21.56 -4.56
N ARG A 169 3.64 20.72 -4.81
CA ARG A 169 3.44 19.31 -5.13
C ARG A 169 3.64 18.39 -3.93
N ARG A 170 3.56 18.92 -2.71
CA ARG A 170 3.47 18.07 -1.50
C ARG A 170 2.15 17.35 -1.47
N LEU A 171 2.12 16.15 -0.86
CA LEU A 171 0.93 15.29 -0.83
C LEU A 171 -0.31 16.05 -0.37
N VAL A 172 -0.22 16.75 0.77
CA VAL A 172 -1.32 17.54 1.34
C VAL A 172 -1.88 18.54 0.33
N ALA A 173 -1.02 19.36 -0.29
CA ALA A 173 -1.45 20.39 -1.24
C ALA A 173 -2.08 19.79 -2.51
N CYS A 174 -1.55 18.65 -3.00
CA CYS A 174 -2.15 17.95 -4.12
C CYS A 174 -3.52 17.37 -3.75
N CYS A 175 -3.66 16.80 -2.57
CA CYS A 175 -4.93 16.24 -2.09
C CYS A 175 -5.98 17.32 -1.88
N GLU A 176 -5.63 18.45 -1.29
CA GLU A 176 -6.51 19.61 -1.16
C GLU A 176 -7.01 20.09 -2.53
N ALA A 177 -6.10 20.25 -3.50
CA ALA A 177 -6.44 20.67 -4.85
C ALA A 177 -7.33 19.66 -5.61
N ALA A 178 -7.19 18.37 -5.32
CA ALA A 178 -7.96 17.29 -5.93
C ALA A 178 -9.26 16.94 -5.17
N GLY A 179 -9.51 17.54 -3.99
CA GLY A 179 -10.61 17.15 -3.11
C GLY A 179 -10.45 15.73 -2.50
N VAL A 180 -9.22 15.24 -2.43
CA VAL A 180 -8.88 13.94 -1.83
C VAL A 180 -8.69 14.10 -0.34
N ARG A 181 -9.37 13.28 0.47
CA ARG A 181 -9.19 13.26 1.92
C ARG A 181 -7.89 12.55 2.30
N ILE A 182 -7.16 13.13 3.25
CA ILE A 182 -6.01 12.50 3.90
C ILE A 182 -6.44 12.13 5.32
N GLY A 183 -6.05 10.94 5.78
CA GLY A 183 -6.21 10.52 7.18
C GLY A 183 -5.13 11.13 8.07
N SER A 184 -4.46 10.32 8.85
CA SER A 184 -3.32 10.74 9.70
C SER A 184 -2.07 10.87 8.83
N HIS A 185 -1.71 12.09 8.42
CA HIS A 185 -0.48 12.34 7.66
C HIS A 185 0.74 11.79 8.42
N HIS A 186 1.68 11.16 7.68
CA HIS A 186 2.79 10.36 8.22
C HIS A 186 2.35 9.06 8.92
N CYS A 187 1.25 8.47 8.46
CA CYS A 187 0.90 7.08 8.66
C CYS A 187 0.90 6.43 7.27
N ALA A 188 1.76 5.47 7.04
CA ALA A 188 2.04 4.94 5.71
C ALA A 188 0.77 4.49 4.95
N LEU A 189 -0.20 3.85 5.62
CA LEU A 189 -1.44 3.45 4.96
C LEU A 189 -2.33 4.64 4.56
N ASP A 190 -2.39 5.67 5.39
CA ASP A 190 -3.21 6.85 5.10
C ASP A 190 -2.62 7.65 3.94
N ASP A 191 -1.28 7.79 3.88
CA ASP A 191 -0.58 8.47 2.79
C ASP A 191 -0.60 7.65 1.48
N ALA A 192 -0.55 6.31 1.57
CA ALA A 192 -0.80 5.43 0.42
C ALA A 192 -2.24 5.55 -0.11
N ASN A 193 -3.25 5.62 0.77
CA ASN A 193 -4.65 5.86 0.38
C ASN A 193 -4.84 7.23 -0.28
N ALA A 194 -4.20 8.27 0.24
CA ALA A 194 -4.21 9.60 -0.33
C ALA A 194 -3.57 9.60 -1.74
N SER A 195 -2.42 8.93 -1.90
CA SER A 195 -1.75 8.74 -3.19
C SER A 195 -2.59 7.96 -4.19
N ALA A 196 -3.33 6.94 -3.73
CA ALA A 196 -4.32 6.22 -4.55
C ALA A 196 -5.48 7.13 -4.98
N GLY A 197 -5.95 8.00 -4.09
CA GLY A 197 -6.95 9.01 -4.41
C GLY A 197 -6.48 9.99 -5.50
N LEU A 198 -5.23 10.44 -5.41
CA LEU A 198 -4.62 11.29 -6.44
C LEU A 198 -4.50 10.57 -7.79
N LEU A 199 -4.08 9.30 -7.81
CA LEU A 199 -4.02 8.52 -9.04
C LEU A 199 -5.41 8.44 -9.71
N ARG A 200 -6.47 8.13 -8.95
CA ARG A 200 -7.85 8.11 -9.46
C ARG A 200 -8.29 9.47 -10.02
N HIS A 201 -7.93 10.55 -9.33
CA HIS A 201 -8.21 11.91 -9.83
C HIS A 201 -7.52 12.13 -11.19
N TYR A 202 -6.24 11.73 -11.34
CA TYR A 202 -5.54 11.88 -12.63
C TYR A 202 -6.13 11.00 -13.72
N MET A 203 -6.57 9.78 -13.39
CA MET A 203 -7.30 8.92 -14.33
C MET A 203 -8.61 9.56 -14.79
N SER A 204 -9.36 10.21 -13.89
CA SER A 204 -10.59 10.92 -14.25
C SER A 204 -10.31 12.09 -15.18
N VAL A 205 -9.34 12.94 -14.82
CA VAL A 205 -8.93 14.08 -15.64
C VAL A 205 -8.42 13.62 -17.01
N GLY A 206 -7.66 12.51 -17.06
CA GLY A 206 -7.20 11.92 -18.32
C GLY A 206 -8.37 11.49 -19.22
N ARG A 207 -9.34 10.76 -18.66
CA ARG A 207 -10.56 10.36 -19.39
C ARG A 207 -11.32 11.57 -19.94
N GLU A 208 -11.51 12.60 -19.14
CA GLU A 208 -12.18 13.84 -19.56
C GLU A 208 -11.46 14.56 -20.71
N ARG A 209 -10.13 14.42 -20.80
CA ARG A 209 -9.29 14.97 -21.87
C ARG A 209 -9.11 14.04 -23.06
N GLY A 210 -9.54 12.76 -22.95
CA GLY A 210 -9.32 11.74 -23.96
C GLY A 210 -7.85 11.24 -24.04
N ASP A 211 -7.04 11.44 -22.98
CA ASP A 211 -5.64 11.03 -22.90
C ASP A 211 -5.34 10.09 -21.70
N GLU A 212 -6.28 9.23 -21.38
CA GLU A 212 -6.44 8.44 -20.14
C GLU A 212 -5.16 7.83 -19.56
N SER A 213 -4.21 7.40 -20.37
CA SER A 213 -3.03 6.67 -19.90
C SER A 213 -1.70 7.16 -20.47
N VAL A 214 -1.70 8.21 -21.26
CA VAL A 214 -0.51 8.62 -22.03
C VAL A 214 0.67 8.96 -21.12
N ALA A 215 0.42 9.61 -19.96
CA ALA A 215 1.49 10.09 -19.10
C ALA A 215 2.26 8.96 -18.37
N TRP A 216 1.66 7.78 -18.16
CA TRP A 216 2.33 6.65 -17.51
C TRP A 216 2.19 5.31 -18.25
N SER A 217 1.72 5.30 -19.51
CA SER A 217 1.61 4.10 -20.35
C SER A 217 2.90 3.28 -20.39
N ARG A 218 4.07 3.95 -20.52
CA ARG A 218 5.37 3.31 -20.49
C ARG A 218 5.66 2.58 -19.18
N SER A 219 5.14 3.08 -18.05
CA SER A 219 5.28 2.42 -16.75
C SER A 219 4.42 1.18 -16.68
N LEU A 220 3.22 1.18 -17.29
CA LEU A 220 2.35 0.00 -17.40
C LEU A 220 2.96 -1.05 -18.31
N GLU A 221 3.48 -0.68 -19.49
CA GLU A 221 4.21 -1.56 -20.40
C GLU A 221 5.42 -2.21 -19.70
N ALA A 222 6.19 -1.40 -18.97
CA ALA A 222 7.32 -1.91 -18.22
C ALA A 222 6.90 -2.84 -17.08
N ALA A 223 5.77 -2.58 -16.40
CA ALA A 223 5.26 -3.43 -15.34
C ALA A 223 4.71 -4.76 -15.87
N ALA A 224 4.04 -4.75 -17.04
CA ALA A 224 3.57 -5.95 -17.73
C ALA A 224 4.74 -6.88 -18.08
N ALA A 225 5.88 -6.31 -18.49
CA ALA A 225 7.08 -7.06 -18.88
C ALA A 225 8.02 -7.39 -17.69
N PHE A 226 7.73 -6.88 -16.48
CA PHE A 226 8.66 -6.95 -15.35
C PHE A 226 8.65 -8.33 -14.68
N SER A 227 9.75 -9.07 -14.80
CA SER A 227 9.91 -10.44 -14.30
C SER A 227 11.03 -10.59 -13.25
N ALA A 228 11.56 -9.48 -12.73
CA ALA A 228 12.71 -9.53 -11.81
C ALA A 228 12.34 -9.79 -10.34
N TRP A 229 11.06 -9.99 -10.02
CA TRP A 229 10.62 -10.38 -8.69
C TRP A 229 10.83 -11.85 -8.39
N SER A 230 11.19 -12.17 -7.14
CA SER A 230 11.30 -13.54 -6.64
C SER A 230 10.66 -13.63 -5.25
N TRP A 231 9.72 -14.55 -5.06
CA TRP A 231 9.06 -14.78 -3.77
C TRP A 231 8.62 -16.22 -3.61
N ASP A 232 8.42 -16.65 -2.36
CA ASP A 232 7.80 -17.92 -2.02
C ASP A 232 6.29 -17.71 -1.76
N GLY A 233 5.46 -18.32 -2.58
CA GLY A 233 4.01 -18.21 -2.46
C GLY A 233 3.44 -18.84 -1.18
N ALA A 234 4.10 -19.85 -0.59
CA ALA A 234 3.69 -20.43 0.70
C ALA A 234 4.05 -19.49 1.85
N ALA A 235 5.27 -18.94 1.84
CA ALA A 235 5.71 -17.94 2.80
C ALA A 235 4.82 -16.69 2.74
N ALA A 236 4.52 -16.17 1.55
CA ALA A 236 3.67 -15.01 1.38
C ALA A 236 2.27 -15.17 2.00
N ARG A 237 1.67 -16.35 1.92
CA ARG A 237 0.36 -16.65 2.55
C ARG A 237 0.44 -16.65 4.08
N THR A 238 1.53 -17.21 4.64
CA THR A 238 1.74 -17.27 6.09
C THR A 238 2.09 -15.90 6.67
N GLN A 239 2.84 -15.09 5.94
CA GLN A 239 3.25 -13.75 6.35
C GLN A 239 2.07 -12.79 6.53
N GLU A 240 0.96 -13.01 5.81
CA GLU A 240 -0.25 -12.18 5.92
C GLU A 240 -0.84 -12.15 7.34
N SER A 241 -0.76 -13.25 8.08
CA SER A 241 -1.21 -13.34 9.48
C SER A 241 -0.23 -12.72 10.48
N GLY A 242 1.00 -12.41 10.06
CA GLY A 242 2.05 -11.83 10.89
C GLY A 242 2.19 -10.31 10.76
N LEU A 243 1.26 -9.64 10.07
CA LEU A 243 1.26 -8.19 9.96
C LEU A 243 0.92 -7.54 11.31
N VAL A 244 1.66 -6.51 11.67
CA VAL A 244 1.44 -5.71 12.88
C VAL A 244 1.12 -4.28 12.46
N PRO A 245 -0.17 -3.94 12.32
CA PRO A 245 -0.56 -2.59 11.95
C PRO A 245 -0.22 -1.59 13.05
N ARG A 246 0.03 -0.36 12.66
CA ARG A 246 0.20 0.75 13.61
C ARG A 246 -1.09 0.93 14.40
N ASP A 247 -0.99 1.08 15.72
CA ASP A 247 -2.13 1.41 16.57
C ASP A 247 -2.80 2.71 16.12
N GLY A 248 -4.09 2.65 15.82
CA GLY A 248 -4.85 3.79 15.34
C GLY A 248 -4.61 4.14 13.87
N ALA A 249 -4.06 3.25 13.04
CA ALA A 249 -4.05 3.41 11.60
C ALA A 249 -5.48 3.68 11.10
N GLY A 250 -5.69 4.82 10.42
CA GLY A 250 -7.02 5.28 10.02
C GLY A 250 -7.80 6.08 11.08
N VAL A 251 -7.25 6.28 12.29
CA VAL A 251 -7.85 7.13 13.34
C VAL A 251 -6.91 8.30 13.63
N PRO A 252 -7.36 9.58 13.55
CA PRO A 252 -6.52 10.72 13.88
C PRO A 252 -6.01 10.62 15.32
N ARG A 253 -4.69 10.53 15.51
CA ARG A 253 -4.09 10.60 16.85
C ARG A 253 -4.06 12.04 17.34
N ALA A 254 -4.48 12.26 18.60
CA ALA A 254 -4.16 13.49 19.31
C ALA A 254 -2.62 13.61 19.47
N PRO A 255 -2.06 14.84 19.41
CA PRO A 255 -0.63 15.04 19.63
C PRO A 255 -0.21 14.39 20.97
N ARG A 256 0.82 13.54 20.96
CA ARG A 256 1.38 13.01 22.21
C ARG A 256 2.03 14.18 22.97
N GLU A 257 1.59 14.40 24.20
CA GLU A 257 2.28 15.33 25.09
C GLU A 257 3.73 14.85 25.30
N PRO A 258 4.71 15.77 25.27
CA PRO A 258 6.09 15.40 25.54
C PRO A 258 6.19 14.81 26.95
N ARG A 259 6.61 13.56 27.08
CA ARG A 259 6.89 12.95 28.38
C ARG A 259 7.99 13.77 29.05
N MET A 260 7.66 14.43 30.15
CA MET A 260 8.66 15.07 31.01
C MET A 260 9.62 13.97 31.50
N ARG A 261 10.92 14.13 31.19
CA ARG A 261 11.97 13.28 31.76
C ARG A 261 11.91 13.48 33.29
N ALA A 262 11.69 12.41 34.01
CA ALA A 262 11.91 12.40 35.45
C ALA A 262 13.39 12.65 35.70
N SER A 263 13.66 13.68 36.52
CA SER A 263 15.01 14.09 36.96
C SER A 263 15.61 13.07 37.89
#